data_95242d40e6a8533a16a35226a3596e6a
#
_entry.id   95242d40e6a8533a16a35226a3596e6a
#
_cell.length_a   1.000
_cell.length_b   1.000
_cell.length_c   1.000
_cell.angle_alpha   90.00
_cell.angle_beta   90.00
_cell.angle_gamma   90.00
#
_symmetry.space_group_name_H-M   'P 1'
#
loop_
_entity.id
_entity.type
_entity.pdbx_description
1 polymer ?
#
loop_
_entity_poly.entity_id
_entity_poly.type
_entity_poly.pdbx_seq_one_letter_code
_entity_poly.pdbx_strand_id
1 'polypeptide(L)'
;VKFICSAGLLVLLATQNIACKPRTFSNTQNAYVQNSSSDPVYFESQFFKTSGLEFVRKLDNLPLESTLPTAWSDTFLPNRWAGAAVRWYMDNNLGDMDVPLSRPDMWTYKLNTPNELKSLNVEQLKRLSPAEKFDILMSRYDYPLTTVERRRTKPTNEDWEGTCNGWSTAALKFAEPSPIVVTNAEGIAIPFASSDIKSLLMLHQYFIDKYPKFAALGDRCFNVPSADSSQRETPRVLTQDAIDACSDSNAGSFHLVVTNMLGRAKMGLVFDIDRDEDVWNQPVYKYSAKILSRTASSAKVSMKVWYAEETMPDWNPRTANKTNIAIEATYNYELELAPDGTITGGKWMDGQALDYKMYPTYHPDFVWYADGEPVQYKRATFPDANKQPFTLSEAIDFGGVVDLWEVSVGRKSSFRSLQKMR
;
A
#
# COMPACT_ATOMS: atom_id res chain seq x y z
N VAL A 1 24.38 -28.88 -3.51
CA VAL A 1 23.78 -27.91 -2.62
C VAL A 1 22.49 -27.47 -3.30
N LYS A 2 21.36 -27.98 -2.80
CA LYS A 2 20.03 -27.66 -3.33
C LYS A 2 19.59 -26.35 -2.67
N PHE A 3 19.47 -25.28 -3.47
CA PHE A 3 18.75 -24.08 -3.06
C PHE A 3 17.26 -24.37 -3.22
N ILE A 4 16.58 -24.50 -2.11
CA ILE A 4 15.12 -24.47 -2.06
C ILE A 4 14.76 -22.99 -1.90
N CYS A 5 14.33 -22.36 -2.99
CA CYS A 5 13.58 -21.10 -2.90
C CYS A 5 12.22 -21.43 -2.29
N SER A 6 12.05 -21.19 -0.99
CA SER A 6 10.74 -21.14 -0.41
C SER A 6 10.02 -19.93 -0.97
N ALA A 7 8.90 -20.19 -1.63
CA ALA A 7 8.02 -19.16 -2.18
C ALA A 7 7.31 -18.42 -1.04
N GLY A 8 8.00 -17.47 -0.43
CA GLY A 8 7.36 -16.38 0.28
C GLY A 8 6.74 -15.45 -0.76
N LEU A 9 5.50 -15.13 -0.58
CA LEU A 9 4.62 -14.40 -1.48
C LEU A 9 5.21 -13.02 -1.83
N LEU A 10 6.01 -12.97 -2.90
CA LEU A 10 6.41 -11.71 -3.55
C LEU A 10 5.16 -11.13 -4.20
N VAL A 11 4.44 -10.35 -3.44
CA VAL A 11 3.39 -9.50 -3.96
C VAL A 11 4.06 -8.35 -4.67
N LEU A 12 3.90 -8.35 -5.98
CA LEU A 12 4.17 -7.23 -6.85
C LEU A 12 5.62 -6.93 -7.18
N LEU A 13 6.17 -7.77 -7.99
CA LEU A 13 6.88 -7.22 -9.14
C LEU A 13 6.71 -8.23 -10.25
N ALA A 14 5.83 -7.87 -11.16
CA ALA A 14 5.78 -8.37 -12.52
C ALA A 14 6.25 -9.82 -12.71
N THR A 15 5.34 -10.68 -13.06
CA THR A 15 5.60 -11.80 -13.97
C THR A 15 6.05 -11.30 -15.37
N GLN A 16 7.06 -10.46 -15.39
CA GLN A 16 7.98 -10.33 -16.51
C GLN A 16 9.28 -10.88 -15.97
N ASN A 17 9.76 -11.99 -16.55
CA ASN A 17 11.00 -12.66 -16.25
C ASN A 17 12.15 -11.69 -15.96
N ILE A 18 12.26 -11.20 -14.74
CA ILE A 18 13.47 -10.59 -14.24
C ILE A 18 14.26 -11.74 -13.64
N ALA A 19 15.03 -12.40 -14.52
CA ALA A 19 16.07 -13.30 -14.07
C ALA A 19 16.95 -12.55 -13.06
N CYS A 20 17.12 -13.10 -11.86
CA CYS A 20 18.12 -12.64 -10.90
C CYS A 20 19.50 -12.73 -11.57
N LYS A 21 19.92 -11.67 -12.24
CA LYS A 21 21.32 -11.52 -12.64
C LYS A 21 22.08 -11.03 -11.42
N PRO A 22 23.24 -11.60 -11.09
CA PRO A 22 24.10 -11.03 -10.06
C PRO A 22 24.45 -9.61 -10.48
N ARG A 23 24.00 -8.62 -9.67
CA ARG A 23 24.34 -7.21 -9.88
C ARG A 23 25.79 -7.01 -9.45
N THR A 24 26.64 -6.55 -10.36
CA THR A 24 27.93 -5.99 -10.00
C THR A 24 27.71 -4.54 -9.60
N PHE A 25 27.76 -4.27 -8.31
CA PHE A 25 27.66 -2.90 -7.80
C PHE A 25 28.97 -2.16 -8.08
N SER A 26 28.89 -1.07 -8.80
CA SER A 26 29.98 -0.12 -8.97
C SER A 26 29.68 1.08 -8.07
N ASN A 27 30.40 1.16 -6.98
CA ASN A 27 30.24 2.13 -5.90
C ASN A 27 30.74 3.56 -6.23
N THR A 28 30.83 3.95 -7.50
CA THR A 28 31.46 5.20 -7.90
C THR A 28 30.61 6.11 -8.80
N GLN A 29 29.35 5.77 -9.06
CA GLN A 29 28.51 6.57 -9.95
C GLN A 29 27.29 7.12 -9.20
N ASN A 30 27.33 8.41 -8.83
CA ASN A 30 26.18 9.15 -8.36
C ASN A 30 25.13 9.38 -9.48
N ALA A 31 25.45 9.09 -10.73
CA ALA A 31 24.52 9.14 -11.86
C ALA A 31 23.59 7.90 -11.83
N TYR A 32 22.28 8.11 -12.07
CA TYR A 32 21.36 6.98 -12.20
C TYR A 32 21.69 6.16 -13.46
N VAL A 33 21.59 4.84 -13.32
CA VAL A 33 21.90 3.90 -14.40
C VAL A 33 20.65 3.68 -15.27
N GLN A 34 20.76 3.88 -16.57
CA GLN A 34 19.67 3.64 -17.50
C GLN A 34 19.23 2.16 -17.51
N ASN A 35 17.93 1.93 -17.58
CA ASN A 35 17.29 0.61 -17.53
C ASN A 35 17.57 -0.20 -16.25
N SER A 36 17.97 0.45 -15.16
CA SER A 36 18.05 -0.14 -13.82
C SER A 36 16.82 0.17 -12.99
N SER A 37 16.69 -0.43 -11.79
CA SER A 37 15.65 -0.08 -10.82
C SER A 37 15.68 1.38 -10.40
N SER A 38 16.80 2.08 -10.56
CA SER A 38 16.96 3.50 -10.25
C SER A 38 16.67 4.44 -11.43
N ASP A 39 16.21 3.95 -12.58
CA ASP A 39 15.93 4.79 -13.76
C ASP A 39 14.55 5.47 -13.68
N PRO A 40 14.46 6.79 -13.62
CA PRO A 40 13.20 7.52 -13.57
C PRO A 40 12.39 7.43 -14.89
N VAL A 41 12.96 6.89 -15.98
CA VAL A 41 12.31 6.75 -17.29
C VAL A 41 11.06 5.88 -17.24
N TYR A 42 10.97 4.96 -16.28
CA TYR A 42 9.77 4.14 -16.10
C TYR A 42 8.56 5.00 -15.71
N PHE A 43 8.72 5.97 -14.80
CA PHE A 43 7.67 6.94 -14.48
C PHE A 43 7.37 7.85 -15.66
N GLU A 44 8.39 8.36 -16.35
CA GLU A 44 8.22 9.18 -17.54
C GLU A 44 7.40 8.45 -18.61
N SER A 45 7.73 7.19 -18.91
CA SER A 45 7.07 6.40 -19.95
C SER A 45 5.62 6.06 -19.61
N GLN A 46 5.32 5.74 -18.36
CA GLN A 46 3.99 5.31 -17.92
C GLN A 46 3.03 6.47 -17.69
N PHE A 47 3.50 7.58 -17.14
CA PHE A 47 2.61 8.63 -16.63
C PHE A 47 2.72 9.97 -17.37
N PHE A 48 3.79 10.23 -18.10
CA PHE A 48 4.00 11.50 -18.79
C PHE A 48 3.86 11.42 -20.31
N LYS A 49 4.44 10.45 -20.98
CA LYS A 49 4.35 10.33 -22.44
C LYS A 49 2.92 10.25 -23.00
N THR A 50 1.99 9.73 -22.21
CA THR A 50 0.59 9.56 -22.61
C THR A 50 -0.35 10.65 -22.08
N SER A 51 0.10 11.48 -21.14
CA SER A 51 -0.72 12.51 -20.48
C SER A 51 -0.62 13.90 -21.12
N GLY A 52 0.31 14.10 -22.05
CA GLY A 52 0.64 15.43 -22.60
C GLY A 52 1.43 16.32 -21.64
N LEU A 53 1.84 15.80 -20.46
CA LEU A 53 2.71 16.49 -19.55
C LEU A 53 4.18 16.15 -19.86
N GLU A 54 5.05 17.15 -19.73
CA GLU A 54 6.49 16.95 -19.84
C GLU A 54 7.07 16.44 -18.52
N PHE A 55 7.95 15.44 -18.57
CA PHE A 55 8.79 15.02 -17.45
C PHE A 55 10.01 15.95 -17.37
N VAL A 56 10.04 16.84 -16.37
CA VAL A 56 11.06 17.87 -16.24
C VAL A 56 12.26 17.35 -15.46
N ARG A 57 13.47 17.63 -16.01
CA ARG A 57 14.75 17.20 -15.40
C ARG A 57 15.60 18.36 -14.89
N LYS A 58 15.27 19.61 -15.23
CA LYS A 58 16.00 20.80 -14.76
C LYS A 58 15.52 21.18 -13.37
N LEU A 59 16.45 21.29 -12.42
CA LEU A 59 16.15 21.58 -11.01
C LEU A 59 15.29 22.85 -10.85
N ASP A 60 15.63 23.92 -11.57
CA ASP A 60 14.96 25.22 -11.44
C ASP A 60 13.51 25.22 -11.95
N ASN A 61 13.13 24.21 -12.75
CA ASN A 61 11.79 24.07 -13.32
C ASN A 61 10.90 23.09 -12.53
N LEU A 62 11.44 22.51 -11.46
CA LEU A 62 10.71 21.58 -10.60
C LEU A 62 10.07 22.32 -9.41
N PRO A 63 8.81 22.03 -9.07
CA PRO A 63 8.18 22.63 -7.92
C PRO A 63 8.85 22.16 -6.62
N LEU A 64 9.08 23.08 -5.70
CA LEU A 64 9.69 22.77 -4.40
C LEU A 64 8.69 22.20 -3.39
N GLU A 65 7.40 22.30 -3.65
CA GLU A 65 6.36 21.77 -2.76
C GLU A 65 5.10 21.39 -3.54
N SER A 66 4.35 20.47 -2.99
CA SER A 66 3.00 20.12 -3.44
C SER A 66 2.21 19.49 -2.32
N THR A 67 0.91 19.76 -2.31
CA THR A 67 -0.05 19.13 -1.41
C THR A 67 -1.22 18.59 -2.26
N LEU A 68 -1.54 17.32 -2.08
CA LEU A 68 -2.70 16.63 -2.64
C LEU A 68 -3.77 16.48 -1.55
N PRO A 69 -4.99 16.00 -1.89
CA PRO A 69 -5.93 15.59 -0.86
C PRO A 69 -5.27 14.60 0.11
N THR A 70 -5.52 14.81 1.40
CA THR A 70 -4.92 13.98 2.46
C THR A 70 -5.35 12.52 2.28
N ALA A 71 -4.39 11.62 2.20
CA ALA A 71 -4.66 10.19 2.26
C ALA A 71 -5.24 9.82 3.63
N TRP A 72 -6.22 8.94 3.66
CA TRP A 72 -6.87 8.54 4.91
C TRP A 72 -6.13 7.40 5.61
N SER A 73 -6.05 7.51 6.94
CA SER A 73 -5.54 6.46 7.83
C SER A 73 -6.57 5.36 8.06
N ASP A 74 -6.12 4.12 8.15
CA ASP A 74 -6.90 2.96 8.60
C ASP A 74 -5.95 1.81 8.93
N THR A 75 -6.50 0.64 9.25
CA THR A 75 -5.73 -0.59 9.42
C THR A 75 -5.13 -1.06 8.09
N PHE A 76 -3.97 -1.68 8.12
CA PHE A 76 -3.39 -2.36 6.95
C PHE A 76 -3.90 -3.81 6.78
N LEU A 77 -4.96 -4.19 7.50
CA LEU A 77 -5.55 -5.53 7.54
C LEU A 77 -4.49 -6.62 7.81
N PRO A 78 -3.89 -6.65 9.02
CA PRO A 78 -2.87 -7.62 9.35
C PRO A 78 -3.30 -9.06 9.07
N ASN A 79 -2.44 -9.84 8.43
CA ASN A 79 -2.73 -11.23 8.11
C ASN A 79 -2.91 -12.07 9.39
N ARG A 80 -2.18 -11.74 10.48
CA ARG A 80 -2.35 -12.43 11.76
C ARG A 80 -3.66 -12.06 12.49
N TRP A 81 -4.45 -11.11 11.98
CA TRP A 81 -5.78 -10.73 12.47
C TRP A 81 -6.92 -11.18 11.54
N ALA A 82 -6.70 -12.19 10.70
CA ALA A 82 -7.66 -12.67 9.71
C ALA A 82 -8.01 -11.65 8.61
N GLY A 83 -7.21 -10.60 8.40
CA GLY A 83 -7.45 -9.62 7.35
C GLY A 83 -8.85 -9.00 7.44
N ALA A 84 -9.56 -8.88 6.32
CA ALA A 84 -10.92 -8.34 6.30
C ALA A 84 -11.99 -9.32 6.81
N ALA A 85 -11.62 -10.55 7.20
CA ALA A 85 -12.51 -11.46 7.90
C ALA A 85 -12.56 -11.20 9.42
N VAL A 86 -11.77 -10.26 9.95
CA VAL A 86 -11.83 -9.90 11.37
C VAL A 86 -13.15 -9.20 11.72
N ARG A 87 -13.82 -9.64 12.77
CA ARG A 87 -14.99 -8.97 13.36
C ARG A 87 -14.55 -7.88 14.34
N TRP A 88 -13.99 -6.80 13.80
CA TRP A 88 -13.28 -5.77 14.55
C TRP A 88 -14.19 -4.93 15.46
N TYR A 89 -15.47 -4.75 15.11
CA TYR A 89 -16.37 -3.88 15.86
C TYR A 89 -16.67 -4.48 17.23
N MET A 90 -16.41 -3.73 18.29
CA MET A 90 -16.51 -4.16 19.69
C MET A 90 -15.47 -5.21 20.15
N ASP A 91 -14.40 -5.45 19.39
CA ASP A 91 -13.28 -6.24 19.85
C ASP A 91 -12.26 -5.34 20.57
N ASN A 92 -12.17 -5.47 21.87
CA ASN A 92 -11.29 -4.64 22.72
C ASN A 92 -9.82 -5.11 22.70
N ASN A 93 -9.52 -6.23 22.04
CA ASN A 93 -8.18 -6.81 21.98
C ASN A 93 -7.46 -6.55 20.65
N LEU A 94 -8.09 -5.82 19.73
CA LEU A 94 -7.44 -5.39 18.51
C LEU A 94 -6.25 -4.48 18.84
N GLY A 95 -5.13 -4.71 18.17
CA GLY A 95 -3.88 -3.96 18.39
C GLY A 95 -2.84 -4.69 19.24
N ASP A 96 -3.22 -5.74 19.96
CA ASP A 96 -2.27 -6.62 20.62
C ASP A 96 -1.87 -7.76 19.68
N MET A 97 -0.69 -7.68 19.10
CA MET A 97 -0.21 -8.60 18.06
C MET A 97 -0.01 -10.04 18.55
N ASP A 98 -0.02 -10.29 19.85
CA ASP A 98 0.11 -11.64 20.43
C ASP A 98 -1.24 -12.33 20.64
N VAL A 99 -2.34 -11.57 20.73
CA VAL A 99 -3.69 -12.09 20.92
C VAL A 99 -4.13 -13.08 19.85
N PRO A 100 -3.84 -12.91 18.54
CA PRO A 100 -4.29 -13.84 17.51
C PRO A 100 -3.88 -15.29 17.72
N LEU A 101 -2.72 -15.55 18.34
CA LEU A 101 -2.25 -16.91 18.63
C LEU A 101 -3.18 -17.66 19.60
N SER A 102 -3.89 -16.94 20.48
CA SER A 102 -4.86 -17.49 21.43
C SER A 102 -6.32 -17.41 20.96
N ARG A 103 -6.57 -16.87 19.75
CA ARG A 103 -7.90 -16.54 19.22
C ARG A 103 -8.23 -17.25 17.91
N PRO A 104 -8.25 -18.60 17.86
CA PRO A 104 -8.61 -19.33 16.66
C PRO A 104 -10.04 -19.02 16.17
N ASP A 105 -10.89 -18.50 17.06
CA ASP A 105 -12.25 -18.05 16.73
C ASP A 105 -12.28 -16.92 15.67
N MET A 106 -11.22 -16.16 15.51
CA MET A 106 -11.10 -15.12 14.46
C MET A 106 -11.20 -15.71 13.04
N TRP A 107 -10.83 -16.96 12.86
CA TRP A 107 -10.91 -17.67 11.58
C TRP A 107 -12.07 -18.68 11.49
N THR A 108 -12.63 -19.08 12.63
CA THR A 108 -13.53 -20.25 12.72
C THR A 108 -14.94 -19.92 13.21
N TYR A 109 -15.28 -18.64 13.41
CA TYR A 109 -16.65 -18.26 13.78
C TYR A 109 -17.67 -18.74 12.75
N LYS A 110 -18.86 -19.07 13.22
CA LYS A 110 -19.96 -19.55 12.37
C LYS A 110 -20.42 -18.44 11.42
N LEU A 111 -20.60 -18.78 10.16
CA LEU A 111 -21.23 -17.93 9.15
C LEU A 111 -22.76 -18.10 9.21
N ASN A 112 -23.49 -16.99 9.10
CA ASN A 112 -24.93 -16.97 9.24
C ASN A 112 -25.63 -17.40 7.94
N THR A 113 -26.71 -18.15 8.06
CA THR A 113 -27.65 -18.40 6.96
C THR A 113 -28.51 -17.17 6.67
N PRO A 114 -29.17 -17.08 5.49
CA PRO A 114 -30.08 -15.98 5.19
C PRO A 114 -31.20 -15.80 6.23
N ASN A 115 -31.72 -16.90 6.79
CA ASN A 115 -32.79 -16.84 7.81
C ASN A 115 -32.26 -16.30 9.16
N GLU A 116 -31.05 -16.70 9.55
CA GLU A 116 -30.41 -16.18 10.75
C GLU A 116 -30.14 -14.67 10.60
N LEU A 117 -29.63 -14.23 9.46
CA LEU A 117 -29.35 -12.80 9.20
C LEU A 117 -30.60 -11.93 9.30
N LYS A 118 -31.76 -12.40 8.82
CA LYS A 118 -33.03 -11.67 8.92
C LYS A 118 -33.51 -11.50 10.37
N SER A 119 -33.05 -12.32 11.29
CA SER A 119 -33.37 -12.25 12.71
C SER A 119 -32.42 -11.35 13.51
N LEU A 120 -31.27 -10.95 12.93
CA LEU A 120 -30.30 -10.10 13.59
C LEU A 120 -30.78 -8.65 13.64
N ASN A 121 -30.56 -7.99 14.78
CA ASN A 121 -30.75 -6.55 14.88
C ASN A 121 -29.53 -5.78 14.32
N VAL A 122 -29.66 -4.45 14.19
CA VAL A 122 -28.62 -3.59 13.62
C VAL A 122 -27.29 -3.70 14.38
N GLU A 123 -27.31 -3.78 15.72
CA GLU A 123 -26.08 -3.89 16.53
C GLU A 123 -25.38 -5.24 16.31
N GLN A 124 -26.11 -6.31 16.08
CA GLN A 124 -25.54 -7.60 15.73
C GLN A 124 -24.95 -7.61 14.32
N LEU A 125 -25.63 -6.94 13.35
CA LEU A 125 -25.12 -6.80 11.99
C LEU A 125 -23.86 -5.91 11.92
N LYS A 126 -23.73 -4.91 12.78
CA LYS A 126 -22.49 -4.12 12.90
C LYS A 126 -21.27 -4.96 13.25
N ARG A 127 -21.46 -6.05 13.99
CA ARG A 127 -20.38 -6.93 14.47
C ARG A 127 -19.84 -7.89 13.40
N LEU A 128 -20.49 -7.99 12.26
CA LEU A 128 -20.01 -8.82 11.15
C LEU A 128 -18.74 -8.19 10.58
N SER A 129 -17.84 -9.03 10.07
CA SER A 129 -16.61 -8.57 9.43
C SER A 129 -16.88 -7.83 8.11
N PRO A 130 -15.95 -6.98 7.64
CA PRO A 130 -16.09 -6.32 6.34
C PRO A 130 -16.36 -7.31 5.20
N ALA A 131 -15.67 -8.46 5.20
CA ALA A 131 -15.84 -9.50 4.19
C ALA A 131 -17.23 -10.15 4.26
N GLU A 132 -17.73 -10.51 5.47
CA GLU A 132 -19.10 -11.04 5.63
C GLU A 132 -20.15 -10.05 5.14
N LYS A 133 -20.04 -8.78 5.55
CA LYS A 133 -20.99 -7.73 5.14
C LYS A 133 -21.05 -7.59 3.62
N PHE A 134 -19.90 -7.66 2.94
CA PHE A 134 -19.86 -7.60 1.49
C PHE A 134 -20.47 -8.84 0.83
N ASP A 135 -20.11 -10.05 1.30
CA ASP A 135 -20.69 -11.30 0.79
C ASP A 135 -22.23 -11.28 0.94
N ILE A 136 -22.74 -10.84 2.09
CA ILE A 136 -24.20 -10.71 2.35
C ILE A 136 -24.82 -9.64 1.44
N LEU A 137 -24.15 -8.49 1.22
CA LEU A 137 -24.64 -7.43 0.33
C LEU A 137 -24.83 -7.96 -1.10
N MET A 138 -23.89 -8.81 -1.55
CA MET A 138 -23.90 -9.44 -2.86
C MET A 138 -24.81 -10.69 -2.93
N SER A 139 -25.56 -10.99 -1.86
CA SER A 139 -26.40 -12.19 -1.74
C SER A 139 -25.62 -13.52 -1.91
N ARG A 140 -24.32 -13.49 -1.55
CA ARG A 140 -23.39 -14.62 -1.62
C ARG A 140 -23.27 -15.29 -0.25
N TYR A 141 -24.22 -16.17 0.06
CA TYR A 141 -24.28 -16.89 1.35
C TYR A 141 -23.36 -18.13 1.38
N ASP A 142 -22.61 -18.37 0.33
CA ASP A 142 -21.42 -19.24 0.26
C ASP A 142 -20.14 -18.52 0.76
N TYR A 143 -20.22 -17.24 1.02
CA TYR A 143 -19.19 -16.40 1.64
C TYR A 143 -17.82 -16.47 0.95
N PRO A 144 -17.70 -16.16 -0.35
CA PRO A 144 -16.45 -16.31 -1.08
C PRO A 144 -15.34 -15.39 -0.60
N LEU A 145 -15.61 -14.09 -0.35
CA LEU A 145 -14.60 -13.15 0.13
C LEU A 145 -14.12 -13.51 1.54
N THR A 146 -15.05 -13.79 2.45
CA THR A 146 -14.73 -14.25 3.81
C THR A 146 -13.88 -15.53 3.78
N THR A 147 -14.19 -16.46 2.89
CA THR A 147 -13.44 -17.71 2.73
C THR A 147 -12.02 -17.46 2.22
N VAL A 148 -11.85 -16.56 1.26
CA VAL A 148 -10.53 -16.17 0.75
C VAL A 148 -9.70 -15.57 1.87
N GLU A 149 -10.24 -14.60 2.61
CA GLU A 149 -9.53 -13.92 3.70
C GLU A 149 -9.08 -14.89 4.80
N ARG A 150 -9.97 -15.79 5.25
CA ARG A 150 -9.64 -16.81 6.25
C ARG A 150 -8.58 -17.81 5.80
N ARG A 151 -8.43 -18.04 4.50
CA ARG A 151 -7.47 -19.04 3.96
C ARG A 151 -6.10 -18.43 3.66
N ARG A 152 -6.06 -17.17 3.23
CA ARG A 152 -4.79 -16.49 2.96
C ARG A 152 -4.08 -16.04 4.22
N THR A 153 -4.79 -15.90 5.33
CA THR A 153 -4.32 -15.31 6.60
C THR A 153 -4.14 -16.38 7.68
N LYS A 154 -3.17 -16.18 8.58
CA LYS A 154 -2.84 -17.11 9.67
C LYS A 154 -2.38 -16.34 10.90
N PRO A 155 -2.62 -16.82 12.13
CA PRO A 155 -2.11 -16.20 13.35
C PRO A 155 -0.58 -16.22 13.47
N THR A 156 0.09 -17.06 12.65
CA THR A 156 1.55 -17.19 12.59
C THR A 156 2.20 -16.37 11.49
N ASN A 157 1.46 -15.52 10.78
CA ASN A 157 2.06 -14.55 9.86
C ASN A 157 2.93 -13.55 10.65
N GLU A 158 3.93 -12.96 9.99
CA GLU A 158 4.69 -11.87 10.59
C GLU A 158 3.77 -10.68 10.90
N ASP A 159 4.10 -9.88 11.90
CA ASP A 159 3.25 -8.80 12.40
C ASP A 159 3.08 -7.65 11.38
N TRP A 160 4.07 -7.42 10.53
CA TRP A 160 4.00 -6.46 9.43
C TRP A 160 3.25 -6.97 8.20
N GLU A 161 3.04 -8.29 8.07
CA GLU A 161 2.33 -8.84 6.92
C GLU A 161 0.86 -8.47 6.90
N GLY A 162 0.43 -7.80 5.82
CA GLY A 162 -0.95 -7.39 5.62
C GLY A 162 -1.24 -6.98 4.20
N THR A 163 -2.08 -5.97 4.04
CA THR A 163 -2.46 -5.39 2.76
C THR A 163 -2.08 -3.90 2.67
N CYS A 164 -0.94 -3.50 3.26
CA CYS A 164 -0.47 -2.11 3.27
C CYS A 164 -0.34 -1.53 1.85
N ASN A 165 0.09 -2.33 0.87
CA ASN A 165 0.13 -1.92 -0.55
C ASN A 165 -1.27 -1.65 -1.14
N GLY A 166 -2.27 -2.41 -0.73
CA GLY A 166 -3.68 -2.18 -1.10
C GLY A 166 -4.24 -0.94 -0.39
N TRP A 167 -3.93 -0.77 0.89
CA TRP A 167 -4.32 0.41 1.67
C TRP A 167 -3.72 1.69 1.10
N SER A 168 -2.41 1.74 0.91
CA SER A 168 -1.72 2.94 0.41
C SER A 168 -2.24 3.37 -0.96
N THR A 169 -2.46 2.40 -1.86
CA THR A 169 -3.04 2.68 -3.18
C THR A 169 -4.48 3.16 -3.08
N ALA A 170 -5.31 2.52 -2.23
CA ALA A 170 -6.69 2.92 -2.03
C ALA A 170 -6.80 4.32 -1.42
N ALA A 171 -5.97 4.64 -0.42
CA ALA A 171 -5.95 5.93 0.25
C ALA A 171 -5.56 7.10 -0.66
N LEU A 172 -4.76 6.84 -1.70
CA LEU A 172 -4.40 7.84 -2.70
C LEU A 172 -5.45 8.01 -3.81
N LYS A 173 -6.25 6.98 -4.08
CA LYS A 173 -7.19 6.96 -5.22
C LYS A 173 -8.63 7.27 -4.84
N PHE A 174 -9.06 6.83 -3.68
CA PHE A 174 -10.45 6.91 -3.26
C PHE A 174 -10.64 7.95 -2.16
N ALA A 175 -11.65 8.81 -2.31
CA ALA A 175 -12.08 9.67 -1.22
C ALA A 175 -12.52 8.83 -0.01
N GLU A 176 -12.28 9.33 1.20
CA GLU A 176 -12.62 8.61 2.42
C GLU A 176 -14.13 8.34 2.50
N PRO A 177 -14.56 7.06 2.66
CA PRO A 177 -15.98 6.70 2.71
C PRO A 177 -16.61 7.09 4.04
N SER A 178 -17.89 7.46 4.01
CA SER A 178 -18.73 7.64 5.18
C SER A 178 -19.51 6.36 5.53
N PRO A 179 -19.90 6.16 6.80
CA PRO A 179 -20.77 5.05 7.18
C PRO A 179 -22.10 5.11 6.43
N ILE A 180 -22.58 3.96 5.97
CA ILE A 180 -23.88 3.84 5.30
C ILE A 180 -24.60 2.57 5.69
N VAL A 181 -25.91 2.53 5.45
CA VAL A 181 -26.73 1.31 5.52
C VAL A 181 -27.22 1.00 4.11
N VAL A 182 -26.92 -0.21 3.63
CA VAL A 182 -27.34 -0.67 2.30
C VAL A 182 -28.19 -1.92 2.45
N THR A 183 -29.31 -1.97 1.74
CA THR A 183 -30.21 -3.12 1.77
C THR A 183 -29.92 -4.03 0.56
N ASN A 184 -29.70 -5.32 0.82
CA ASN A 184 -29.49 -6.31 -0.24
C ASN A 184 -30.83 -6.74 -0.90
N ALA A 185 -30.77 -7.64 -1.88
CA ALA A 185 -31.93 -8.10 -2.64
C ALA A 185 -32.97 -8.83 -1.77
N GLU A 186 -32.57 -9.44 -0.66
CA GLU A 186 -33.42 -10.16 0.27
C GLU A 186 -33.99 -9.29 1.40
N GLY A 187 -33.74 -7.97 1.35
CA GLY A 187 -34.26 -7.00 2.31
C GLY A 187 -33.45 -6.89 3.61
N ILE A 188 -32.23 -7.41 3.65
CA ILE A 188 -31.34 -7.29 4.82
C ILE A 188 -30.64 -5.94 4.76
N ALA A 189 -30.87 -5.07 5.75
CA ALA A 189 -30.25 -3.76 5.87
C ALA A 189 -28.90 -3.87 6.58
N ILE A 190 -27.82 -3.78 5.83
CA ILE A 190 -26.43 -4.02 6.27
C ILE A 190 -25.76 -2.71 6.61
N PRO A 191 -25.35 -2.47 7.86
CA PRO A 191 -24.61 -1.28 8.26
C PRO A 191 -23.10 -1.45 7.97
N PHE A 192 -22.55 -0.57 7.15
CA PHE A 192 -21.13 -0.48 6.86
C PHE A 192 -20.53 0.73 7.60
N ALA A 193 -19.46 0.50 8.32
CA ALA A 193 -18.60 1.55 8.85
C ALA A 193 -17.70 2.14 7.76
N SER A 194 -17.07 3.28 8.03
CA SER A 194 -16.01 3.81 7.17
C SER A 194 -14.89 2.78 6.95
N SER A 195 -14.40 2.16 8.03
CA SER A 195 -13.34 1.12 7.94
C SER A 195 -13.78 -0.16 7.25
N ASP A 196 -15.05 -0.54 7.29
CA ASP A 196 -15.54 -1.69 6.51
C ASP A 196 -15.37 -1.43 5.00
N ILE A 197 -15.78 -0.25 4.54
CA ILE A 197 -15.68 0.13 3.11
C ILE A 197 -14.21 0.33 2.71
N LYS A 198 -13.40 0.95 3.57
CA LYS A 198 -11.96 1.07 3.36
C LYS A 198 -11.30 -0.30 3.22
N SER A 199 -11.62 -1.25 4.10
CA SER A 199 -11.10 -2.63 4.02
C SER A 199 -11.42 -3.29 2.68
N LEU A 200 -12.62 -3.10 2.16
CA LEU A 200 -13.01 -3.62 0.85
C LEU A 200 -12.26 -2.93 -0.31
N LEU A 201 -12.04 -1.62 -0.23
CA LEU A 201 -11.23 -0.88 -1.20
C LEU A 201 -9.76 -1.33 -1.17
N MET A 202 -9.22 -1.59 0.02
CA MET A 202 -7.87 -2.17 0.18
C MET A 202 -7.77 -3.52 -0.51
N LEU A 203 -8.72 -4.43 -0.28
CA LEU A 203 -8.73 -5.72 -0.94
C LEU A 203 -8.91 -5.62 -2.45
N HIS A 204 -9.77 -4.72 -2.91
CA HIS A 204 -9.90 -4.42 -4.34
C HIS A 204 -8.54 -4.07 -4.96
N GLN A 205 -7.78 -3.17 -4.33
CA GLN A 205 -6.45 -2.79 -4.83
C GLN A 205 -5.41 -3.90 -4.62
N TYR A 206 -5.42 -4.59 -3.49
CA TYR A 206 -4.50 -5.69 -3.16
C TYR A 206 -4.62 -6.87 -4.11
N PHE A 207 -5.83 -7.19 -4.56
CA PHE A 207 -6.06 -8.32 -5.45
C PHE A 207 -5.86 -8.01 -6.94
N ILE A 208 -5.56 -6.78 -7.31
CA ILE A 208 -5.14 -6.49 -8.67
C ILE A 208 -3.78 -7.12 -8.92
N ASP A 209 -3.69 -7.97 -9.95
CA ASP A 209 -2.45 -8.60 -10.41
C ASP A 209 -1.73 -7.74 -11.43
N LYS A 210 -2.49 -7.04 -12.27
CA LYS A 210 -1.94 -6.20 -13.34
C LYS A 210 -2.68 -4.89 -13.51
N TYR A 211 -1.95 -3.81 -13.32
CA TYR A 211 -2.38 -2.46 -13.68
C TYR A 211 -2.00 -2.11 -15.11
N PRO A 212 -2.78 -1.27 -15.83
CA PRO A 212 -2.40 -0.78 -17.15
C PRO A 212 -1.21 0.18 -17.10
N LYS A 213 -1.05 0.91 -16.01
CA LYS A 213 0.10 1.79 -15.76
C LYS A 213 0.72 1.43 -14.41
N PHE A 214 2.00 1.15 -14.41
CA PHE A 214 2.79 0.85 -13.22
C PHE A 214 4.22 1.32 -13.40
N ALA A 215 4.77 1.97 -12.40
CA ALA A 215 6.20 2.28 -12.34
C ALA A 215 6.70 2.17 -10.89
N ALA A 216 7.94 1.73 -10.75
CA ALA A 216 8.65 1.67 -9.49
C ALA A 216 10.06 2.24 -9.66
N LEU A 217 10.62 2.77 -8.59
CA LEU A 217 11.99 3.26 -8.44
C LEU A 217 12.58 2.64 -7.19
N GLY A 218 13.74 2.00 -7.29
CA GLY A 218 14.34 1.21 -6.23
C GLY A 218 13.87 -0.24 -6.22
N ASP A 219 14.36 -1.01 -5.30
CA ASP A 219 14.05 -2.43 -5.08
C ASP A 219 14.04 -2.72 -3.58
N ARG A 220 13.35 -3.77 -3.17
CA ARG A 220 13.31 -4.19 -1.77
C ARG A 220 14.70 -4.60 -1.26
N CYS A 221 15.08 -4.09 -0.11
CA CYS A 221 16.26 -4.50 0.62
C CYS A 221 16.03 -5.81 1.37
N PHE A 222 16.76 -6.87 1.01
CA PHE A 222 16.68 -8.18 1.65
C PHE A 222 17.84 -8.47 2.61
N ASN A 223 18.83 -7.59 2.67
CA ASN A 223 20.10 -7.85 3.39
C ASN A 223 20.23 -7.06 4.71
N VAL A 224 19.28 -6.18 4.98
CA VAL A 224 19.17 -5.52 6.28
C VAL A 224 18.15 -6.30 7.07
N PRO A 225 18.55 -7.02 8.13
CA PRO A 225 17.61 -7.74 8.95
C PRO A 225 16.57 -6.80 9.53
N SER A 226 15.29 -7.19 9.47
CA SER A 226 14.22 -6.48 10.17
C SER A 226 14.61 -6.26 11.63
N ALA A 227 14.19 -5.16 12.18
CA ALA A 227 14.26 -4.96 13.61
C ALA A 227 13.28 -5.93 14.27
N ASP A 228 13.73 -7.14 14.55
CA ASP A 228 12.96 -8.11 15.34
C ASP A 228 12.38 -7.40 16.56
N SER A 229 11.07 -7.40 16.63
CA SER A 229 10.33 -6.75 17.71
C SER A 229 10.74 -7.25 19.10
N SER A 230 11.32 -8.43 19.19
CA SER A 230 11.86 -9.02 20.42
C SER A 230 13.28 -8.56 20.78
N GLN A 231 14.01 -7.91 19.85
CA GLN A 231 15.41 -7.47 20.06
C GLN A 231 15.58 -5.94 19.96
N ARG A 232 14.55 -5.17 20.17
CA ARG A 232 14.52 -3.70 20.05
C ARG A 232 15.46 -2.93 21.00
N GLU A 233 16.19 -3.62 21.89
CA GLU A 233 17.02 -2.97 22.92
C GLU A 233 18.48 -2.73 22.49
N THR A 234 18.94 -3.22 21.35
CA THR A 234 20.32 -3.00 20.89
C THR A 234 20.37 -2.31 19.54
N PRO A 235 21.03 -1.13 19.42
CA PRO A 235 21.24 -0.49 18.12
C PRO A 235 22.00 -1.45 17.21
N ARG A 236 21.43 -1.80 16.06
CA ARG A 236 22.15 -2.54 15.02
C ARG A 236 23.07 -1.60 14.28
N VAL A 237 24.35 -1.84 14.37
CA VAL A 237 25.33 -1.18 13.48
C VAL A 237 25.31 -1.96 12.17
N LEU A 238 24.69 -1.37 11.12
CA LEU A 238 24.77 -1.93 9.77
C LEU A 238 26.21 -1.89 9.29
N THR A 239 26.68 -2.97 8.68
CA THR A 239 27.97 -2.94 7.99
C THR A 239 27.85 -2.05 6.74
N GLN A 240 28.96 -1.42 6.32
CA GLN A 240 28.97 -0.62 5.10
C GLN A 240 28.52 -1.43 3.89
N ASP A 241 28.89 -2.70 3.79
CA ASP A 241 28.47 -3.60 2.73
C ASP A 241 26.95 -3.81 2.69
N ALA A 242 26.29 -3.89 3.87
CA ALA A 242 24.85 -4.00 3.95
C ALA A 242 24.17 -2.69 3.52
N ILE A 243 24.72 -1.54 3.93
CA ILE A 243 24.26 -0.21 3.51
C ILE A 243 24.38 -0.06 1.99
N ASP A 244 25.51 -0.46 1.42
CA ASP A 244 25.77 -0.34 -0.02
C ASP A 244 24.89 -1.28 -0.85
N ALA A 245 24.60 -2.47 -0.33
CA ALA A 245 23.72 -3.43 -0.99
C ALA A 245 22.25 -2.96 -1.08
N CYS A 246 21.84 -2.04 -0.18
CA CYS A 246 20.51 -1.48 -0.09
C CYS A 246 20.44 -0.01 -0.56
N SER A 247 21.40 0.46 -1.36
CA SER A 247 21.44 1.82 -1.90
C SER A 247 21.02 1.88 -3.37
N ASP A 248 20.01 1.13 -3.76
CA ASP A 248 19.63 0.96 -5.15
C ASP A 248 18.65 2.02 -5.68
N SER A 249 18.00 2.82 -4.81
CA SER A 249 17.29 4.02 -5.23
C SER A 249 18.21 5.24 -5.29
N ASN A 250 18.46 5.77 -6.51
CA ASN A 250 19.30 6.95 -6.69
C ASN A 250 18.58 8.23 -6.22
N ALA A 251 19.23 9.06 -5.41
CA ALA A 251 18.65 10.27 -4.84
C ALA A 251 18.21 11.31 -5.90
N GLY A 252 18.93 11.40 -7.03
CA GLY A 252 18.53 12.27 -8.15
C GLY A 252 17.25 11.76 -8.82
N SER A 253 17.17 10.45 -9.04
CA SER A 253 15.96 9.81 -9.58
C SER A 253 14.76 9.95 -8.63
N PHE A 254 14.98 9.78 -7.32
CA PHE A 254 13.98 10.04 -6.29
C PHE A 254 13.44 11.47 -6.37
N HIS A 255 14.34 12.47 -6.41
CA HIS A 255 13.94 13.87 -6.53
C HIS A 255 13.12 14.10 -7.80
N LEU A 256 13.55 13.58 -8.95
CA LEU A 256 12.84 13.70 -10.23
C LEU A 256 11.46 13.06 -10.16
N VAL A 257 11.33 11.86 -9.60
CA VAL A 257 10.05 11.15 -9.52
C VAL A 257 9.09 11.89 -8.59
N VAL A 258 9.52 12.24 -7.38
CA VAL A 258 8.65 12.94 -6.41
C VAL A 258 8.16 14.27 -6.95
N THR A 259 9.06 15.11 -7.48
CA THR A 259 8.71 16.45 -7.93
C THR A 259 7.88 16.44 -9.23
N ASN A 260 8.09 15.48 -10.12
CA ASN A 260 7.25 15.32 -11.29
C ASN A 260 5.88 14.71 -10.94
N MET A 261 5.83 13.61 -10.17
CA MET A 261 4.55 12.94 -9.85
C MET A 261 3.67 13.77 -8.92
N LEU A 262 4.13 14.07 -7.69
CA LEU A 262 3.32 14.86 -6.75
C LEU A 262 3.27 16.34 -7.16
N GLY A 263 4.38 16.87 -7.63
CA GLY A 263 4.52 18.28 -7.95
C GLY A 263 3.76 18.69 -9.20
N ARG A 264 4.02 18.02 -10.32
CA ARG A 264 3.52 18.42 -11.64
C ARG A 264 2.29 17.62 -12.08
N ALA A 265 2.34 16.29 -11.99
CA ALA A 265 1.22 15.43 -12.40
C ALA A 265 0.09 15.38 -11.37
N LYS A 266 0.32 15.85 -10.13
CA LYS A 266 -0.64 15.80 -9.03
C LYS A 266 -1.11 14.38 -8.72
N MET A 267 -0.19 13.43 -8.77
CA MET A 267 -0.37 12.04 -8.41
C MET A 267 0.42 11.72 -7.15
N GLY A 268 -0.22 11.10 -6.16
CA GLY A 268 0.45 10.61 -4.97
C GLY A 268 1.40 9.45 -5.29
N LEU A 269 2.22 9.08 -4.33
CA LEU A 269 3.17 7.99 -4.48
C LEU A 269 3.08 7.06 -3.27
N VAL A 270 3.36 5.80 -3.47
CA VAL A 270 3.53 4.84 -2.39
C VAL A 270 5.03 4.71 -2.11
N PHE A 271 5.42 4.88 -0.85
CA PHE A 271 6.81 4.69 -0.42
C PHE A 271 6.88 3.49 0.51
N ASP A 272 7.89 2.66 0.32
CA ASP A 272 8.47 1.89 1.41
C ASP A 272 9.42 2.85 2.14
N ILE A 273 9.04 3.19 3.36
CA ILE A 273 9.51 4.43 4.03
C ILE A 273 10.98 4.36 4.46
N ASP A 274 11.47 3.16 4.70
CA ASP A 274 12.82 2.89 5.16
C ASP A 274 13.41 1.67 4.43
N ARG A 275 14.56 1.20 4.86
CA ARG A 275 15.33 0.15 4.21
C ARG A 275 15.45 -1.13 5.02
N ASP A 276 14.57 -1.36 5.97
CA ASP A 276 14.62 -2.61 6.69
C ASP A 276 13.99 -3.77 5.90
N GLU A 277 14.01 -4.97 6.48
CA GLU A 277 13.46 -6.17 5.82
C GLU A 277 11.94 -6.15 5.75
N ASP A 278 11.29 -5.42 6.64
CA ASP A 278 9.85 -5.26 6.67
C ASP A 278 9.40 -4.26 5.58
N VAL A 279 8.30 -4.53 4.91
CA VAL A 279 7.79 -3.65 3.84
C VAL A 279 6.60 -2.85 4.35
N TRP A 280 6.81 -1.54 4.56
CA TRP A 280 5.80 -0.62 5.03
C TRP A 280 5.39 0.37 3.92
N ASN A 281 4.42 -0.04 3.10
CA ASN A 281 3.90 0.81 2.02
C ASN A 281 3.03 1.93 2.56
N GLN A 282 3.53 3.18 2.48
CA GLN A 282 2.86 4.38 2.99
C GLN A 282 2.36 5.29 1.86
N PRO A 283 1.13 5.83 1.95
CA PRO A 283 0.58 6.72 0.93
C PRO A 283 1.07 8.15 1.11
N VAL A 284 2.05 8.57 0.31
CA VAL A 284 2.62 9.93 0.33
C VAL A 284 1.78 10.86 -0.53
N TYR A 285 1.27 11.92 0.09
CA TYR A 285 0.36 12.90 -0.54
C TYR A 285 0.86 14.33 -0.53
N LYS A 286 1.99 14.60 0.14
CA LYS A 286 2.55 15.96 0.24
C LYS A 286 4.07 15.90 0.35
N TYR A 287 4.76 16.88 -0.23
CA TYR A 287 6.19 17.11 0.01
C TYR A 287 6.51 18.58 0.06
N SER A 288 7.67 18.91 0.68
CA SER A 288 8.33 20.22 0.63
C SER A 288 9.83 20.00 0.59
N ALA A 289 10.49 20.52 -0.45
CA ALA A 289 11.93 20.43 -0.66
C ALA A 289 12.57 21.80 -0.39
N LYS A 290 13.70 21.80 0.34
CA LYS A 290 14.50 22.98 0.60
C LYS A 290 15.90 22.78 0.02
N ILE A 291 16.33 23.65 -0.87
CA ILE A 291 17.72 23.69 -1.33
C ILE A 291 18.56 24.35 -0.23
N LEU A 292 19.45 23.58 0.37
CA LEU A 292 20.30 24.00 1.48
C LEU A 292 21.55 24.73 1.00
N SER A 293 22.13 24.25 -0.11
CA SER A 293 23.25 24.88 -0.79
C SER A 293 23.28 24.45 -2.25
N ARG A 294 23.93 25.27 -3.10
CA ARG A 294 24.05 24.98 -4.53
C ARG A 294 25.40 25.45 -5.05
N THR A 295 25.97 24.65 -5.95
CA THR A 295 27.13 24.96 -6.77
C THR A 295 26.74 24.88 -8.25
N ALA A 296 27.69 25.06 -9.17
CA ALA A 296 27.45 24.89 -10.60
C ALA A 296 27.15 23.41 -10.98
N SER A 297 27.64 22.45 -10.18
CA SER A 297 27.56 21.02 -10.48
C SER A 297 26.79 20.20 -9.44
N SER A 298 26.31 20.80 -8.35
CA SER A 298 25.56 20.08 -7.32
C SER A 298 24.59 20.98 -6.54
N ALA A 299 23.61 20.34 -5.89
CA ALA A 299 22.72 21.00 -4.94
C ALA A 299 22.41 20.05 -3.77
N LYS A 300 22.58 20.54 -2.53
CA LYS A 300 22.14 19.81 -1.33
C LYS A 300 20.69 20.15 -1.06
N VAL A 301 19.89 19.12 -0.86
CA VAL A 301 18.44 19.22 -0.68
C VAL A 301 18.03 18.52 0.60
N SER A 302 17.10 19.14 1.33
CA SER A 302 16.33 18.48 2.39
C SER A 302 14.88 18.40 1.91
N MET A 303 14.36 17.20 1.71
CA MET A 303 12.98 16.96 1.31
C MET A 303 12.21 16.36 2.47
N LYS A 304 11.13 17.01 2.85
CA LYS A 304 10.16 16.49 3.80
C LYS A 304 8.96 15.96 3.03
N VAL A 305 8.50 14.76 3.37
CA VAL A 305 7.28 14.14 2.84
C VAL A 305 6.29 13.90 3.96
N TRP A 306 4.99 13.89 3.63
CA TRP A 306 3.91 13.56 4.56
C TRP A 306 3.09 12.42 4.00
N TYR A 307 2.80 11.44 4.85
CA TYR A 307 2.01 10.26 4.54
C TYR A 307 0.99 9.99 5.65
N ALA A 308 -0.05 9.22 5.33
CA ALA A 308 -0.95 8.69 6.34
C ALA A 308 -0.32 7.45 6.97
N GLU A 309 -0.55 7.24 8.26
CA GLU A 309 -0.06 6.09 9.02
C GLU A 309 -1.20 5.10 9.27
N GLU A 310 -0.84 3.86 9.54
CA GLU A 310 -1.75 2.81 9.95
C GLU A 310 -2.36 3.13 11.32
N THR A 311 -3.59 2.69 11.50
CA THR A 311 -4.31 2.87 12.75
C THR A 311 -5.39 1.80 12.92
N MET A 312 -6.03 1.79 14.07
CA MET A 312 -7.15 0.88 14.33
C MET A 312 -8.38 1.24 13.49
N PRO A 313 -9.24 0.27 13.14
CA PRO A 313 -10.49 0.55 12.43
C PRO A 313 -11.40 1.51 13.20
N ASP A 314 -12.17 2.32 12.48
CA ASP A 314 -13.12 3.28 13.04
C ASP A 314 -14.47 3.19 12.32
N TRP A 315 -15.55 3.45 13.07
CA TRP A 315 -16.87 3.54 12.48
C TRP A 315 -16.99 4.75 11.56
N ASN A 316 -16.39 5.87 11.95
CA ASN A 316 -16.50 7.17 11.29
C ASN A 316 -15.27 7.48 10.42
N PRO A 317 -15.40 8.38 9.43
CA PRO A 317 -14.27 8.85 8.65
C PRO A 317 -13.30 9.68 9.52
N ARG A 318 -12.00 9.45 9.37
CA ARG A 318 -10.95 10.06 10.20
C ARG A 318 -10.55 11.45 9.70
N THR A 319 -10.45 11.67 8.39
CA THR A 319 -10.09 12.99 7.84
C THR A 319 -11.13 14.04 8.18
N ALA A 320 -12.41 13.72 8.04
CA ALA A 320 -13.51 14.61 8.40
C ALA A 320 -13.53 14.91 9.91
N ASN A 321 -13.23 13.94 10.76
CA ASN A 321 -13.22 14.08 12.21
C ASN A 321 -11.86 14.60 12.75
N LYS A 322 -10.88 14.85 11.88
CA LYS A 322 -9.52 15.31 12.26
C LYS A 322 -8.78 14.31 13.18
N THR A 323 -9.09 13.03 13.05
CA THR A 323 -8.43 11.93 13.76
C THR A 323 -7.50 11.13 12.84
N ASN A 324 -7.28 11.64 11.63
CA ASN A 324 -6.33 11.07 10.69
C ASN A 324 -4.91 11.23 11.22
N ILE A 325 -4.11 10.17 11.15
CA ILE A 325 -2.71 10.20 11.58
C ILE A 325 -1.86 10.51 10.37
N ALA A 326 -1.15 11.64 10.43
CA ALA A 326 -0.21 12.05 9.41
C ALA A 326 1.19 12.12 10.02
N ILE A 327 2.12 11.42 9.41
CA ILE A 327 3.53 11.38 9.79
C ILE A 327 4.36 12.11 8.75
N GLU A 328 5.51 12.63 9.16
CA GLU A 328 6.49 13.23 8.27
C GLU A 328 7.82 12.48 8.33
N ALA A 329 8.42 12.26 7.17
CA ALA A 329 9.80 11.80 7.02
C ALA A 329 10.63 12.88 6.32
N THR A 330 11.91 12.97 6.67
CA THR A 330 12.84 13.92 6.05
C THR A 330 14.03 13.20 5.45
N TYR A 331 14.24 13.42 4.17
CA TYR A 331 15.34 12.84 3.39
C TYR A 331 16.32 13.94 2.99
N ASN A 332 17.61 13.72 3.28
CA ASN A 332 18.69 14.64 2.93
C ASN A 332 19.60 14.01 1.89
N TYR A 333 19.88 14.76 0.83
CA TYR A 333 20.67 14.25 -0.30
C TYR A 333 21.35 15.36 -1.07
N GLU A 334 22.36 15.00 -1.86
CA GLU A 334 23.04 15.88 -2.80
C GLU A 334 22.69 15.45 -4.23
N LEU A 335 22.17 16.38 -5.01
CA LEU A 335 21.92 16.22 -6.45
C LEU A 335 23.18 16.52 -7.24
N GLU A 336 23.41 15.79 -8.31
CA GLU A 336 24.37 16.10 -9.35
C GLU A 336 23.68 16.84 -10.50
N LEU A 337 24.34 17.92 -10.95
CA LEU A 337 23.80 18.82 -11.98
C LEU A 337 24.74 18.90 -13.17
N ALA A 338 24.18 18.80 -14.37
CA ALA A 338 24.85 19.22 -15.59
C ALA A 338 24.95 20.76 -15.63
N PRO A 339 25.81 21.32 -16.51
CA PRO A 339 26.01 22.78 -16.61
C PRO A 339 24.72 23.58 -16.91
N ASP A 340 23.72 22.94 -17.52
CA ASP A 340 22.42 23.57 -17.83
C ASP A 340 21.39 23.42 -16.69
N GLY A 341 21.78 22.86 -15.55
CA GLY A 341 20.95 22.62 -14.38
C GLY A 341 20.12 21.33 -14.44
N THR A 342 20.35 20.46 -15.43
CA THR A 342 19.72 19.13 -15.53
C THR A 342 20.25 18.22 -14.44
N ILE A 343 19.35 17.57 -13.70
CA ILE A 343 19.68 16.57 -12.68
C ILE A 343 20.15 15.29 -13.41
N THR A 344 21.38 14.89 -13.15
CA THR A 344 22.02 13.71 -13.76
C THR A 344 22.14 12.53 -12.79
N GLY A 345 21.93 12.77 -11.50
CA GLY A 345 22.03 11.79 -10.46
C GLY A 345 22.00 12.43 -9.08
N GLY A 346 22.41 11.69 -8.08
CA GLY A 346 22.54 12.17 -6.72
C GLY A 346 22.93 11.06 -5.76
N LYS A 347 23.26 11.45 -4.55
CA LYS A 347 23.61 10.55 -3.46
C LYS A 347 22.86 10.93 -2.19
N TRP A 348 22.48 9.93 -1.43
CA TRP A 348 21.94 10.14 -0.10
C TRP A 348 23.02 10.70 0.81
N MET A 349 22.66 11.67 1.62
CA MET A 349 23.58 12.22 2.61
C MET A 349 23.39 11.41 3.88
N ASP A 350 24.45 10.67 4.24
CA ASP A 350 24.49 9.90 5.47
C ASP A 350 24.42 10.85 6.67
N GLY A 351 23.21 11.12 7.09
CA GLY A 351 22.96 11.64 8.41
C GLY A 351 22.78 10.44 9.32
N GLN A 352 23.45 10.41 10.45
CA GLN A 352 23.17 9.47 11.54
C GLN A 352 21.85 9.83 12.24
N ALA A 353 20.85 10.27 11.48
CA ALA A 353 19.52 10.48 11.99
C ALA A 353 18.87 9.12 12.17
N LEU A 354 19.03 8.60 13.35
CA LEU A 354 18.15 7.56 13.86
C LEU A 354 16.79 8.22 14.08
N ASP A 355 15.71 7.57 13.69
CA ASP A 355 14.40 7.95 14.17
C ASP A 355 14.33 7.77 15.70
N TYR A 356 13.22 8.10 16.33
CA TYR A 356 13.01 7.92 17.76
C TYR A 356 13.08 6.44 18.20
N LYS A 357 13.01 5.48 17.25
CA LYS A 357 13.17 4.04 17.46
C LYS A 357 14.59 3.55 17.15
N MET A 358 15.51 4.45 16.79
CA MET A 358 16.91 4.17 16.44
C MET A 358 17.10 3.36 15.13
N TYR A 359 16.15 3.46 14.19
CA TYR A 359 16.29 2.87 12.87
C TYR A 359 17.07 3.80 11.92
N PRO A 360 17.93 3.25 11.05
CA PRO A 360 18.58 4.03 10.02
C PRO A 360 17.58 4.35 8.90
N THR A 361 16.79 5.40 9.06
CA THR A 361 15.84 5.92 8.06
C THR A 361 16.56 6.88 7.11
N TYR A 362 17.47 6.37 6.29
CA TYR A 362 18.25 7.28 5.43
C TYR A 362 17.51 7.68 4.16
N HIS A 363 16.68 6.80 3.62
CA HIS A 363 15.88 7.03 2.42
C HIS A 363 14.84 5.91 2.24
N PRO A 364 13.81 6.11 1.41
CA PRO A 364 12.88 5.03 1.08
C PRO A 364 13.60 3.92 0.33
N ASP A 365 13.25 2.67 0.62
CA ASP A 365 13.78 1.50 -0.07
C ASP A 365 13.33 1.52 -1.53
N PHE A 366 12.05 1.72 -1.74
CA PHE A 366 11.48 1.93 -3.08
C PHE A 366 10.29 2.88 -3.06
N VAL A 367 10.00 3.41 -4.24
CA VAL A 367 8.84 4.28 -4.50
C VAL A 367 8.09 3.75 -5.70
N TRP A 368 6.77 3.68 -5.63
CA TRP A 368 5.98 3.19 -6.76
C TRP A 368 4.63 3.88 -6.89
N TYR A 369 4.01 3.71 -8.05
CA TYR A 369 2.62 4.08 -8.30
C TYR A 369 2.01 3.20 -9.38
N ALA A 370 0.71 2.94 -9.23
CA ALA A 370 -0.08 2.19 -10.19
C ALA A 370 -1.38 2.91 -10.48
N ASP A 371 -1.85 2.91 -11.73
CA ASP A 371 -3.07 3.61 -12.14
C ASP A 371 -3.82 2.89 -13.26
N GLY A 372 -5.09 3.31 -13.44
CA GLY A 372 -6.02 2.81 -14.44
C GLY A 372 -6.89 1.66 -13.93
N GLU A 373 -7.86 1.27 -14.76
CA GLU A 373 -8.74 0.16 -14.48
C GLU A 373 -7.98 -1.17 -14.42
N PRO A 374 -8.30 -2.08 -13.49
CA PRO A 374 -7.62 -3.36 -13.38
C PRO A 374 -7.67 -4.16 -14.68
N VAL A 375 -6.50 -4.58 -15.18
CA VAL A 375 -6.42 -5.47 -16.35
C VAL A 375 -6.68 -6.93 -15.93
N GLN A 376 -6.20 -7.29 -14.75
CA GLN A 376 -6.28 -8.65 -14.25
C GLN A 376 -6.28 -8.65 -12.72
N TYR A 377 -7.09 -9.54 -12.14
CA TYR A 377 -7.04 -9.88 -10.70
C TYR A 377 -6.23 -11.15 -10.48
N LYS A 378 -5.64 -11.26 -9.29
CA LYS A 378 -4.86 -12.43 -8.86
C LYS A 378 -5.66 -13.71 -9.00
N ARG A 379 -4.97 -14.80 -9.29
CA ARG A 379 -5.54 -16.14 -9.20
C ARG A 379 -5.51 -16.61 -7.76
N ALA A 380 -6.63 -17.16 -7.30
CA ALA A 380 -6.67 -17.87 -6.04
C ALA A 380 -6.33 -19.35 -6.30
N THR A 381 -5.40 -19.88 -5.51
CA THR A 381 -5.10 -21.31 -5.45
C THR A 381 -5.90 -22.02 -4.35
N PHE A 382 -6.84 -21.35 -3.74
CA PHE A 382 -7.72 -21.94 -2.75
C PHE A 382 -8.71 -22.83 -3.48
N PRO A 383 -8.80 -24.11 -3.15
CA PRO A 383 -9.68 -24.95 -3.88
C PRO A 383 -11.14 -24.54 -3.64
N ASP A 384 -11.86 -24.34 -4.74
CA ASP A 384 -13.17 -24.92 -4.81
C ASP A 384 -13.09 -26.43 -4.47
N ALA A 385 -14.20 -27.12 -4.35
CA ALA A 385 -14.22 -28.55 -4.07
C ALA A 385 -13.31 -29.37 -5.02
N ASN A 386 -12.95 -28.83 -6.18
CA ASN A 386 -12.17 -29.47 -7.24
C ASN A 386 -10.68 -29.08 -7.25
N LYS A 387 -10.22 -28.21 -6.33
CA LYS A 387 -8.83 -27.70 -6.25
C LYS A 387 -8.32 -26.99 -7.52
N GLN A 388 -9.21 -26.45 -8.35
CA GLN A 388 -8.83 -25.71 -9.54
C GLN A 388 -8.56 -24.26 -9.20
N PRO A 389 -7.48 -23.65 -9.71
CA PRO A 389 -7.25 -22.21 -9.55
C PRO A 389 -8.31 -21.44 -10.32
N PHE A 390 -8.88 -20.41 -9.67
CA PHE A 390 -9.80 -19.46 -10.30
C PHE A 390 -9.25 -18.04 -10.16
N THR A 391 -9.66 -17.11 -11.00
CA THR A 391 -9.39 -15.68 -10.80
C THR A 391 -10.32 -15.15 -9.73
N LEU A 392 -9.82 -14.25 -8.89
CA LEU A 392 -10.64 -13.70 -7.80
C LEU A 392 -11.87 -12.94 -8.32
N SER A 393 -11.78 -12.30 -9.50
CA SER A 393 -12.92 -11.65 -10.14
C SER A 393 -14.02 -12.63 -10.64
N GLU A 394 -13.74 -13.92 -10.74
CA GLU A 394 -14.77 -14.94 -11.03
C GLU A 394 -15.61 -15.30 -9.79
N ALA A 395 -15.03 -15.12 -8.60
CA ALA A 395 -15.69 -15.42 -7.33
C ALA A 395 -16.22 -14.19 -6.61
N ILE A 396 -15.56 -13.03 -6.78
CA ILE A 396 -15.82 -11.80 -6.05
C ILE A 396 -16.07 -10.67 -7.05
N ASP A 397 -17.21 -10.03 -6.96
CA ASP A 397 -17.52 -8.85 -7.78
C ASP A 397 -16.89 -7.59 -7.19
N PHE A 398 -15.68 -7.27 -7.62
CA PHE A 398 -15.00 -6.05 -7.22
C PHE A 398 -15.66 -4.76 -7.76
N GLY A 399 -16.49 -4.84 -8.79
CA GLY A 399 -17.33 -3.73 -9.23
C GLY A 399 -18.32 -3.31 -8.15
N GLY A 400 -18.86 -4.27 -7.40
CA GLY A 400 -19.72 -4.02 -6.24
C GLY A 400 -19.02 -3.26 -5.12
N VAL A 401 -17.71 -3.43 -4.93
CA VAL A 401 -16.92 -2.65 -3.96
C VAL A 401 -16.87 -1.17 -4.36
N VAL A 402 -16.63 -0.89 -5.64
CA VAL A 402 -16.61 0.48 -6.17
C VAL A 402 -18.01 1.12 -6.07
N ASP A 403 -19.06 0.38 -6.43
CA ASP A 403 -20.46 0.85 -6.29
C ASP A 403 -20.80 1.21 -4.83
N LEU A 404 -20.41 0.38 -3.87
CA LEU A 404 -20.60 0.63 -2.44
C LEU A 404 -19.89 1.91 -2.00
N TRP A 405 -18.64 2.08 -2.43
CA TRP A 405 -17.88 3.30 -2.17
C TRP A 405 -18.53 4.53 -2.78
N GLU A 406 -18.99 4.49 -4.03
CA GLU A 406 -19.64 5.63 -4.69
C GLU A 406 -20.90 6.07 -3.95
N VAL A 407 -21.67 5.13 -3.40
CA VAL A 407 -22.82 5.45 -2.54
C VAL A 407 -22.36 6.11 -1.24
N SER A 408 -21.30 5.61 -0.62
CA SER A 408 -20.78 6.11 0.66
C SER A 408 -20.23 7.54 0.60
N VAL A 409 -19.76 7.96 -0.60
CA VAL A 409 -19.29 9.33 -0.83
C VAL A 409 -20.30 10.22 -1.56
N GLY A 410 -21.54 9.77 -1.70
CA GLY A 410 -22.64 10.53 -2.30
C GLY A 410 -22.56 10.69 -3.82
N ARG A 411 -21.74 9.90 -4.52
CA ARG A 411 -21.64 9.92 -6.00
C ARG A 411 -22.79 9.15 -6.67
N LYS A 412 -23.37 8.17 -5.99
CA LYS A 412 -24.56 7.43 -6.39
C LYS A 412 -25.62 7.52 -5.31
N SER A 413 -26.88 7.55 -5.70
CA SER A 413 -28.02 7.61 -4.76
C SER A 413 -28.39 6.25 -4.17
N SER A 414 -27.98 5.15 -4.82
CA SER A 414 -28.28 3.79 -4.39
C SER A 414 -27.28 2.79 -4.93
N PHE A 415 -27.08 1.71 -4.18
CA PHE A 415 -26.34 0.54 -4.61
C PHE A 415 -27.16 -0.20 -5.69
N ARG A 416 -26.56 -0.52 -6.82
CA ARG A 416 -27.20 -1.33 -7.86
C ARG A 416 -27.21 -2.79 -7.41
N SER A 417 -28.36 -3.31 -6.98
CA SER A 417 -28.49 -4.75 -6.78
C SER A 417 -28.26 -5.46 -8.13
N LEU A 418 -27.39 -6.47 -8.15
CA LEU A 418 -27.03 -7.26 -9.33
C LEU A 418 -28.18 -8.12 -9.92
N GLN A 419 -29.43 -7.69 -9.77
CA GLN A 419 -30.59 -8.40 -10.35
C GLN A 419 -30.64 -8.41 -11.88
N LYS A 420 -29.60 -7.90 -12.60
CA LYS A 420 -29.58 -7.88 -14.07
C LYS A 420 -28.50 -8.69 -14.75
N MET A 421 -27.79 -9.56 -14.04
CA MET A 421 -26.83 -10.50 -14.65
C MET A 421 -27.16 -11.96 -14.30
N ARG A 422 -28.36 -12.39 -14.66
CA ARG A 422 -28.70 -13.79 -14.87
C ARG A 422 -29.37 -13.96 -16.22
#